data_8ff0187641356c25ded0851aba991ef7
#
_entry.id   8ff0187641356c25ded0851aba991ef7
#
_cell.length_a   1.000
_cell.length_b   1.000
_cell.length_c   1.000
_cell.angle_alpha   90.00
_cell.angle_beta   90.00
_cell.angle_gamma   90.00
#
_symmetry.space_group_name_H-M   'P 1'
#
loop_
_entity.id
_entity.type
_entity.pdbx_description
1 polymer ?
#
loop_
_entity_poly.entity_id
_entity_poly.type
_entity_poly.pdbx_seq_one_letter_code
_entity_poly.pdbx_strand_id
1 'polypeptide(L)'
;MARLVLDASVLIAYFSPLDAHHASAVARLRRASRDDCIVIASVLAEILVHPYRVGPKAVSEVEAALAALRMVIHPVDAGLARRAAELRASHTAIRLGDALVIAAGDELDAEIVTAAASWSRISRRVRVL
;
A
#
# COMPACT_ATOMS: atom_id res chain seq x y z
N MET A 1 -11.11 7.39 -14.11
CA MET A 1 -10.34 7.35 -12.87
C MET A 1 -10.27 5.92 -12.36
N ALA A 2 -9.10 5.48 -12.00
CA ALA A 2 -8.90 4.16 -11.42
C ALA A 2 -8.97 4.22 -9.88
N ARG A 3 -9.19 3.07 -9.26
CA ARG A 3 -9.01 2.89 -7.81
C ARG A 3 -7.72 2.12 -7.61
N LEU A 4 -6.87 2.62 -6.75
CA LEU A 4 -5.55 2.04 -6.46
C LEU A 4 -5.44 1.72 -4.98
N VAL A 5 -5.05 0.49 -4.67
CA VAL A 5 -4.60 0.12 -3.32
C VAL A 5 -3.07 0.12 -3.34
N LEU A 6 -2.47 0.90 -2.46
CA LEU A 6 -1.02 1.08 -2.41
C LEU A 6 -0.42 0.18 -1.32
N ASP A 7 0.59 -0.59 -1.71
CA ASP A 7 1.41 -1.35 -0.78
C ASP A 7 2.36 -0.42 0.00
N ALA A 8 2.77 -0.84 1.17
CA ALA A 8 3.75 -0.11 1.99
C ALA A 8 5.05 0.16 1.22
N SER A 9 5.51 -0.77 0.38
CA SER A 9 6.72 -0.61 -0.42
C SER A 9 6.70 0.63 -1.31
N VAL A 10 5.54 0.97 -1.86
CA VAL A 10 5.35 2.16 -2.71
C VAL A 10 5.48 3.44 -1.90
N LEU A 11 4.82 3.49 -0.75
CA LEU A 11 4.85 4.67 0.12
C LEU A 11 6.22 4.87 0.77
N ILE A 12 6.86 3.78 1.21
CA ILE A 12 8.22 3.83 1.75
C ILE A 12 9.19 4.37 0.69
N ALA A 13 9.10 3.87 -0.54
CA ALA A 13 9.91 4.36 -1.65
C ALA A 13 9.64 5.84 -1.95
N TYR A 14 8.38 6.25 -1.89
CA TYR A 14 7.99 7.65 -2.10
C TYR A 14 8.61 8.58 -1.05
N PHE A 15 8.61 8.18 0.22
CA PHE A 15 9.15 8.99 1.33
C PHE A 15 10.66 8.89 1.49
N SER A 16 11.31 7.91 0.87
CA SER A 16 12.75 7.69 1.01
C SER A 16 13.48 7.96 -0.31
N PRO A 17 14.17 9.12 -0.45
CA PRO A 17 14.90 9.43 -1.68
C PRO A 17 16.03 8.45 -2.03
N LEU A 18 16.51 7.68 -1.06
CA LEU A 18 17.56 6.69 -1.24
C LEU A 18 17.03 5.30 -1.63
N ASP A 19 15.72 5.11 -1.61
CA ASP A 19 15.13 3.84 -2.02
C ASP A 19 15.30 3.64 -3.53
N ALA A 20 15.64 2.41 -3.93
CA ALA A 20 15.85 2.06 -5.34
C ALA A 20 14.61 2.33 -6.22
N HIS A 21 13.42 2.28 -5.64
CA HIS A 21 12.15 2.51 -6.34
C HIS A 21 11.61 3.93 -6.17
N HIS A 22 12.39 4.85 -5.58
CA HIS A 22 11.90 6.21 -5.29
C HIS A 22 11.38 6.92 -6.54
N ALA A 23 12.16 6.96 -7.61
CA ALA A 23 11.77 7.65 -8.84
C ALA A 23 10.51 7.04 -9.46
N SER A 24 10.41 5.71 -9.46
CA SER A 24 9.23 4.99 -9.98
C SER A 24 8.00 5.28 -9.13
N ALA A 25 8.13 5.31 -7.81
CA ALA A 25 7.04 5.63 -6.89
C ALA A 25 6.54 7.07 -7.08
N VAL A 26 7.45 8.03 -7.17
CA VAL A 26 7.10 9.44 -7.43
C VAL A 26 6.36 9.58 -8.75
N ALA A 27 6.86 8.98 -9.82
CA ALA A 27 6.24 9.03 -11.13
C ALA A 27 4.86 8.37 -11.11
N ARG A 28 4.72 7.24 -10.44
CA ARG A 28 3.43 6.51 -10.35
C ARG A 28 2.38 7.32 -9.62
N LEU A 29 2.74 7.93 -8.50
CA LEU A 29 1.80 8.75 -7.71
C LEU A 29 1.42 10.04 -8.44
N ARG A 30 2.32 10.62 -9.21
CA ARG A 30 1.98 11.76 -10.07
C ARG A 30 0.93 11.40 -11.11
N ARG A 31 1.07 10.23 -11.75
CA ARG A 31 0.08 9.76 -12.73
C ARG A 31 -1.26 9.44 -12.08
N ALA A 32 -1.26 9.13 -10.79
CA ALA A 32 -2.46 8.79 -10.02
C ALA A 32 -3.13 10.00 -9.38
N SER A 33 -2.74 11.23 -9.71
CA SER A 33 -3.24 12.45 -9.06
C SER A 33 -4.76 12.64 -9.13
N ARG A 34 -5.42 11.97 -10.07
CA ARG A 34 -6.88 12.00 -10.24
C ARG A 34 -7.55 10.67 -9.88
N ASP A 35 -6.78 9.68 -9.47
CA ASP A 35 -7.28 8.36 -9.09
C ASP A 35 -7.61 8.33 -7.59
N ASP A 36 -8.46 7.38 -7.22
CA ASP A 36 -8.74 7.11 -5.81
C ASP A 36 -7.63 6.24 -5.24
N CYS A 37 -6.74 6.86 -4.47
CA CYS A 37 -5.64 6.16 -3.81
C CYS A 37 -6.06 5.72 -2.41
N ILE A 38 -5.97 4.42 -2.17
CA ILE A 38 -6.41 3.77 -0.95
C ILE A 38 -5.21 3.16 -0.23
N VAL A 39 -5.11 3.45 1.05
CA VAL A 39 -4.12 2.87 1.96
C VAL A 39 -4.89 2.12 3.03
N ILE A 40 -4.74 0.81 3.13
CA ILE A 40 -5.41 0.07 4.21
C ILE A 40 -4.73 0.34 5.56
N ALA A 41 -5.48 0.23 6.64
CA ALA A 41 -5.01 0.59 7.98
C ALA A 41 -3.74 -0.17 8.41
N SER A 42 -3.56 -1.42 7.98
CA SER A 42 -2.33 -2.19 8.25
C SER A 42 -1.10 -1.60 7.56
N VAL A 43 -1.25 -1.09 6.34
CA VAL A 43 -0.17 -0.40 5.63
C VAL A 43 0.17 0.92 6.31
N LEU A 44 -0.84 1.67 6.75
CA LEU A 44 -0.62 2.88 7.55
C LEU A 44 0.22 2.57 8.78
N ALA A 45 -0.09 1.49 9.50
CA ALA A 45 0.69 1.05 10.64
C ALA A 45 2.15 0.76 10.25
N GLU A 46 2.37 0.03 9.17
CA GLU A 46 3.72 -0.30 8.70
C GLU A 46 4.55 0.95 8.37
N ILE A 47 3.99 1.90 7.65
CA ILE A 47 4.73 3.10 7.23
C ILE A 47 4.95 4.10 8.37
N LEU A 48 4.20 4.02 9.46
CA LEU A 48 4.36 4.89 10.62
C LEU A 48 5.34 4.35 11.67
N VAL A 49 5.76 3.10 11.59
CA VAL A 49 6.70 2.51 12.56
C VAL A 49 7.99 3.33 12.64
N HIS A 50 8.64 3.58 11.52
CA HIS A 50 9.88 4.35 11.51
C HIS A 50 9.69 5.81 11.94
N PRO A 51 8.71 6.56 11.44
CA PRO A 51 8.41 7.90 11.94
C PRO A 51 8.20 7.98 13.45
N TYR A 52 7.49 7.03 14.05
CA TYR A 52 7.32 6.99 15.51
C TYR A 52 8.63 6.77 16.26
N ARG A 53 9.60 6.08 15.67
CA ARG A 53 10.93 5.92 16.25
C ARG A 53 11.76 7.20 16.19
N VAL A 54 11.50 8.05 15.18
CA VAL A 54 12.19 9.33 15.00
C VAL A 54 11.61 10.41 15.92
N GLY A 55 10.30 10.56 15.94
CA GLY A 55 9.63 11.53 16.82
C GLY A 55 8.33 12.09 16.26
N PRO A 56 7.59 12.90 17.08
CA PRO A 56 6.26 13.40 16.70
C PRO A 56 6.24 14.22 15.41
N LYS A 57 7.29 14.99 15.14
CA LYS A 57 7.38 15.80 13.91
C LYS A 57 7.42 14.92 12.66
N ALA A 58 8.18 13.82 12.70
CA ALA A 58 8.26 12.88 11.58
C ALA A 58 6.90 12.23 11.30
N VAL A 59 6.17 11.86 12.35
CA VAL A 59 4.80 11.31 12.23
C VAL A 59 3.87 12.34 11.57
N SER A 60 3.89 13.58 12.06
CA SER A 60 3.06 14.65 11.49
C SER A 60 3.37 14.93 10.02
N GLU A 61 4.63 14.87 9.63
CA GLU A 61 5.05 15.07 8.25
C GLU A 61 4.50 13.98 7.31
N VAL A 62 4.55 12.71 7.73
CA VAL A 62 3.98 11.61 6.95
C VAL A 62 2.46 11.73 6.85
N GLU A 63 1.79 12.00 7.97
CA GLU A 63 0.33 12.18 7.99
C GLU A 63 -0.11 13.33 7.09
N ALA A 64 0.60 14.47 7.14
CA ALA A 64 0.32 15.62 6.28
C ALA A 64 0.53 15.29 4.79
N ALA A 65 1.57 14.52 4.46
CA ALA A 65 1.84 14.10 3.09
C ALA A 65 0.75 13.17 2.55
N LEU A 66 0.27 12.22 3.37
CA LEU A 66 -0.84 11.35 2.99
C LEU A 66 -2.11 12.16 2.72
N ALA A 67 -2.39 13.15 3.55
CA ALA A 67 -3.54 14.04 3.37
C ALA A 67 -3.40 14.88 2.09
N ALA A 68 -2.21 15.42 1.81
CA ALA A 68 -1.94 16.20 0.60
C ALA A 68 -2.08 15.36 -0.67
N LEU A 69 -1.74 14.08 -0.60
CA LEU A 69 -1.92 13.12 -1.69
C LEU A 69 -3.36 12.58 -1.78
N ARG A 70 -4.23 13.03 -0.90
CA ARG A 70 -5.63 12.61 -0.81
C ARG A 70 -5.81 11.09 -0.64
N MET A 71 -4.92 10.47 0.13
CA MET A 71 -5.01 9.05 0.43
C MET A 71 -6.22 8.77 1.34
N VAL A 72 -7.01 7.78 0.96
CA VAL A 72 -8.13 7.30 1.77
C VAL A 72 -7.64 6.13 2.61
N ILE A 73 -7.80 6.23 3.93
CA ILE A 73 -7.45 5.12 4.83
C ILE A 73 -8.66 4.18 4.92
N HIS A 74 -8.46 2.95 4.51
CA HIS A 74 -9.51 1.93 4.52
C HIS A 74 -9.31 0.98 5.70
N PRO A 75 -10.34 0.74 6.51
CA PRO A 75 -10.22 -0.12 7.69
C PRO A 75 -10.01 -1.59 7.32
N VAL A 76 -9.33 -2.31 8.19
CA VAL A 76 -9.26 -3.78 8.13
C VAL A 76 -10.39 -4.34 8.98
N ASP A 77 -11.49 -4.72 8.35
CA ASP A 77 -12.62 -5.33 9.01
C ASP A 77 -12.54 -6.87 8.98
N ALA A 78 -13.52 -7.53 9.56
CA ALA A 78 -13.55 -8.98 9.63
C ALA A 78 -13.63 -9.65 8.26
N GLY A 79 -14.35 -9.06 7.32
CA GLY A 79 -14.46 -9.58 5.94
C GLY A 79 -13.12 -9.56 5.23
N LEU A 80 -12.43 -8.45 5.30
CA LEU A 80 -11.10 -8.30 4.73
C LEU A 80 -10.09 -9.25 5.39
N ALA A 81 -10.15 -9.37 6.72
CA ALA A 81 -9.29 -10.28 7.47
C ALA A 81 -9.47 -11.74 7.04
N ARG A 82 -10.71 -12.18 6.86
CA ARG A 82 -10.99 -13.55 6.40
C ARG A 82 -10.46 -13.81 4.99
N ARG A 83 -10.65 -12.86 4.09
CA ARG A 83 -10.13 -12.96 2.73
C ARG A 83 -8.61 -13.02 2.69
N ALA A 84 -7.94 -12.21 3.50
CA ALA A 84 -6.50 -12.24 3.64
C ALA A 84 -5.99 -13.58 4.19
N ALA A 85 -6.69 -14.14 5.17
CA ALA A 85 -6.37 -15.45 5.73
C ALA A 85 -6.45 -16.55 4.67
N GLU A 86 -7.48 -16.53 3.83
CA GLU A 86 -7.66 -17.46 2.71
C GLU A 86 -6.49 -17.38 1.73
N LEU A 87 -6.13 -16.17 1.32
CA LEU A 87 -4.98 -15.94 0.44
C LEU A 87 -3.67 -16.44 1.05
N ARG A 88 -3.44 -16.12 2.32
CA ARG A 88 -2.23 -16.53 3.03
C ARG A 88 -2.14 -18.06 3.16
N ALA A 89 -3.26 -18.72 3.39
CA ALA A 89 -3.32 -20.18 3.48
C ALA A 89 -2.97 -20.86 2.15
N SER A 90 -3.36 -20.25 1.03
CA SER A 90 -3.09 -20.76 -0.32
C SER A 90 -1.71 -20.37 -0.87
N HIS A 91 -1.12 -19.29 -0.36
CA HIS A 91 0.13 -18.73 -0.85
C HIS A 91 1.12 -18.54 0.30
N THR A 92 1.85 -19.61 0.62
CA THR A 92 2.72 -19.64 1.81
C THR A 92 3.93 -18.70 1.72
N ALA A 93 4.29 -18.26 0.50
CA ALA A 93 5.43 -17.37 0.27
C ALA A 93 5.17 -15.91 0.64
N ILE A 94 3.91 -15.49 0.79
CA ILE A 94 3.57 -14.11 1.17
C ILE A 94 3.33 -13.99 2.67
N ARG A 95 3.63 -12.81 3.21
CA ARG A 95 3.32 -12.49 4.60
C ARG A 95 1.86 -12.08 4.74
N LEU A 96 1.34 -12.09 5.97
CA LEU A 96 -0.05 -11.72 6.23
C LEU A 96 -0.33 -10.27 5.82
N GLY A 97 0.60 -9.35 6.07
CA GLY A 97 0.48 -7.96 5.62
C GLY A 97 0.30 -7.84 4.11
N ASP A 98 1.03 -8.64 3.33
CA ASP A 98 0.93 -8.68 1.88
C ASP A 98 -0.45 -9.21 1.44
N ALA A 99 -0.91 -10.27 2.10
CA ALA A 99 -2.22 -10.87 1.83
C ALA A 99 -3.36 -9.87 2.08
N LEU A 100 -3.23 -9.02 3.11
CA LEU A 100 -4.22 -7.97 3.40
C LEU A 100 -4.30 -6.94 2.27
N VAL A 101 -3.18 -6.53 1.71
CA VAL A 101 -3.15 -5.59 0.58
C VAL A 101 -3.80 -6.20 -0.67
N ILE A 102 -3.45 -7.43 -0.99
CA ILE A 102 -4.00 -8.13 -2.16
C ILE A 102 -5.50 -8.36 -1.99
N ALA A 103 -5.94 -8.78 -0.81
CA ALA A 103 -7.35 -8.95 -0.49
C ALA A 103 -8.13 -7.64 -0.63
N ALA A 104 -7.54 -6.52 -0.22
CA ALA A 104 -8.18 -5.21 -0.36
C ALA A 104 -8.37 -4.84 -1.84
N GLY A 105 -7.42 -5.14 -2.70
CA GLY A 105 -7.56 -4.94 -4.13
C GLY A 105 -8.76 -5.71 -4.70
N ASP A 106 -8.92 -6.96 -4.30
CA ASP A 106 -10.05 -7.77 -4.72
C ASP A 106 -11.39 -7.24 -4.20
N GLU A 107 -11.45 -6.93 -2.91
CA GLU A 107 -12.67 -6.45 -2.26
C GLU A 107 -13.14 -5.11 -2.82
N LEU A 108 -12.22 -4.22 -3.10
CA LEU A 108 -12.49 -2.86 -3.57
C LEU A 108 -12.54 -2.71 -5.10
N ASP A 109 -12.33 -3.80 -5.82
CA ASP A 109 -12.21 -3.79 -7.28
C ASP A 109 -11.19 -2.75 -7.74
N ALA A 110 -10.00 -2.80 -7.17
CA ALA A 110 -8.94 -1.84 -7.36
C ALA A 110 -7.66 -2.47 -7.90
N GLU A 111 -6.86 -1.72 -8.64
CA GLU A 111 -5.50 -2.11 -8.95
C GLU A 111 -4.65 -2.07 -7.68
N ILE A 112 -3.66 -2.95 -7.61
CA ILE A 112 -2.73 -3.06 -6.47
C ILE A 112 -1.36 -2.61 -6.95
N VAL A 113 -0.83 -1.54 -6.38
CA VAL A 113 0.50 -1.02 -6.75
C VAL A 113 1.52 -1.45 -5.70
N THR A 114 2.58 -2.11 -6.14
CA THR A 114 3.63 -2.66 -5.27
C THR A 114 5.00 -2.64 -5.97
N ALA A 115 6.08 -2.68 -5.19
CA ALA A 115 7.42 -2.95 -5.70
C ALA A 115 7.73 -4.45 -5.78
N ALA A 116 6.88 -5.30 -5.22
CA ALA A 116 7.09 -6.75 -5.15
C ALA A 116 6.63 -7.45 -6.44
N ALA A 117 7.55 -7.73 -7.34
CA ALA A 117 7.26 -8.35 -8.63
C ALA A 117 6.57 -9.72 -8.51
N SER A 118 6.86 -10.48 -7.46
CA SER A 118 6.29 -11.81 -7.22
C SER A 118 4.77 -11.81 -7.04
N TRP A 119 4.19 -10.70 -6.63
CA TRP A 119 2.73 -10.60 -6.43
C TRP A 119 1.93 -10.74 -7.72
N SER A 120 2.53 -10.48 -8.87
CA SER A 120 1.89 -10.65 -10.18
C SER A 120 1.40 -12.08 -10.44
N ARG A 121 2.01 -13.05 -9.76
CA ARG A 121 1.61 -14.48 -9.86
C ARG A 121 0.35 -14.79 -9.04
N ILE A 122 -0.03 -13.89 -8.13
CA ILE A 122 -1.13 -14.12 -7.20
C ILE A 122 -2.41 -13.42 -7.68
N SER A 123 -2.28 -12.22 -8.24
CA SER A 123 -3.44 -11.44 -8.68
C SER A 123 -3.13 -10.69 -9.97
N ARG A 124 -4.11 -10.69 -10.87
CA ARG A 124 -4.05 -9.91 -12.12
C ARG A 124 -4.21 -8.41 -11.89
N ARG A 125 -4.64 -8.01 -10.70
CA ARG A 125 -4.80 -6.60 -10.31
C ARG A 125 -3.47 -5.93 -10.01
N VAL A 126 -2.40 -6.70 -9.82
CA VAL A 126 -1.08 -6.19 -9.42
C VAL A 126 -0.43 -5.41 -10.56
N ARG A 127 0.06 -4.23 -10.20
CA ARG A 127 0.89 -3.37 -11.05
C ARG A 127 2.20 -3.11 -10.31
N VAL A 128 3.29 -3.55 -10.90
CA VAL A 128 4.61 -3.42 -10.29
C VAL A 128 5.26 -2.11 -10.70
N LEU A 129 5.94 -1.47 -9.74
CA LEU A 129 6.70 -0.25 -10.00
C LEU A 129 7.82 -0.46 -11.03
#